data_43115eeb6f0d9edb7196e522b60f4783
#
_entry.id   43115eeb6f0d9edb7196e522b60f4783
#
_cell.length_a   1.000
_cell.length_b   1.000
_cell.length_c   1.000
_cell.angle_alpha   90.00
_cell.angle_beta   90.00
_cell.angle_gamma   90.00
#
_symmetry.space_group_name_H-M   'P 1'
#
loop_
_entity.id
_entity.type
_entity.pdbx_description
1 polymer ?
#
loop_
_entity_poly.entity_id
_entity_poly.type
_entity_poly.pdbx_seq_one_letter_code
_entity_poly.pdbx_strand_id
1 'polypeptide(L)'
;MKRYKPMGKASDAIFARAGEAAKTAATEEKERRDTELKEIEALALSPVFKSWIRRTFRQNGGMFNDFLKTDAGQAQGMTLYYIARDLGRTDAGMKLVEEIVSDQFGQTKKGSN
;
A
#
# COMPACT_ATOMS: atom_id res chain seq x y z
N MET A 1 -49.97 -16.00 -0.90
CA MET A 1 -49.36 -15.70 -2.22
C MET A 1 -49.61 -14.31 -2.67
N LYS A 2 -50.82 -13.86 -2.74
CA LYS A 2 -51.16 -12.51 -3.16
C LYS A 2 -50.54 -11.46 -2.21
N ARG A 3 -50.38 -11.79 -0.94
CA ARG A 3 -49.81 -10.91 0.07
C ARG A 3 -48.34 -10.52 -0.21
N TYR A 4 -47.65 -11.29 -1.06
CA TYR A 4 -46.26 -11.00 -1.41
C TYR A 4 -46.12 -9.94 -2.49
N LYS A 5 -47.17 -9.65 -3.25
CA LYS A 5 -47.10 -8.65 -4.33
C LYS A 5 -46.76 -7.24 -3.84
N PRO A 6 -47.43 -6.70 -2.79
CA PRO A 6 -47.06 -5.37 -2.27
C PRO A 6 -45.66 -5.37 -1.66
N MET A 7 -45.31 -6.48 -0.98
CA MET A 7 -43.95 -6.62 -0.41
C MET A 7 -42.89 -6.71 -1.51
N GLY A 8 -43.21 -7.33 -2.64
CA GLY A 8 -42.29 -7.43 -3.77
C GLY A 8 -41.91 -6.07 -4.33
N LYS A 9 -42.85 -5.16 -4.49
CA LYS A 9 -42.56 -3.82 -4.96
C LYS A 9 -41.69 -3.04 -3.99
N ALA A 10 -42.00 -3.12 -2.69
CA ALA A 10 -41.20 -2.46 -1.66
C ALA A 10 -39.79 -3.06 -1.61
N SER A 11 -39.69 -4.38 -1.70
CA SER A 11 -38.41 -5.07 -1.72
C SER A 11 -37.58 -4.68 -2.94
N ASP A 12 -38.20 -4.60 -4.12
CA ASP A 12 -37.51 -4.21 -5.34
C ASP A 12 -36.94 -2.79 -5.23
N ALA A 13 -37.70 -1.86 -4.64
CA ALA A 13 -37.24 -0.49 -4.43
C ALA A 13 -36.06 -0.47 -3.44
N ILE A 14 -36.13 -1.26 -2.39
CA ILE A 14 -35.04 -1.37 -1.40
C ILE A 14 -33.80 -1.97 -2.05
N PHE A 15 -33.93 -3.04 -2.82
CA PHE A 15 -32.82 -3.67 -3.51
C PHE A 15 -32.21 -2.75 -4.56
N ALA A 16 -33.02 -1.99 -5.28
CA ALA A 16 -32.53 -1.04 -6.26
C ALA A 16 -31.69 0.05 -5.59
N ARG A 17 -32.14 0.59 -4.45
CA ARG A 17 -31.39 1.59 -3.69
C ARG A 17 -30.11 1.00 -3.13
N ALA A 18 -30.15 -0.21 -2.58
CA ALA A 18 -28.98 -0.89 -2.08
C ALA A 18 -27.98 -1.14 -3.19
N GLY A 19 -28.43 -1.53 -4.38
CA GLY A 19 -27.59 -1.73 -5.56
C GLY A 19 -26.93 -0.43 -6.01
N GLU A 20 -27.65 0.67 -6.04
CA GLU A 20 -27.10 1.98 -6.39
C GLU A 20 -26.08 2.44 -5.36
N ALA A 21 -26.40 2.29 -4.06
CA ALA A 21 -25.46 2.63 -2.99
C ALA A 21 -24.19 1.79 -3.08
N ALA A 22 -24.31 0.50 -3.37
CA ALA A 22 -23.16 -0.38 -3.54
C ALA A 22 -22.30 0.02 -4.75
N LYS A 23 -22.92 0.39 -5.86
CA LYS A 23 -22.22 0.87 -7.05
C LYS A 23 -21.49 2.18 -6.77
N THR A 24 -22.13 3.10 -6.06
CA THR A 24 -21.53 4.38 -5.68
C THR A 24 -20.35 4.15 -4.76
N ALA A 25 -20.49 3.29 -3.74
CA ALA A 25 -19.42 2.95 -2.82
C ALA A 25 -18.25 2.30 -3.56
N ALA A 26 -18.52 1.40 -4.50
CA ALA A 26 -17.48 0.74 -5.30
C ALA A 26 -16.74 1.74 -6.18
N THR A 27 -17.46 2.71 -6.77
CA THR A 27 -16.88 3.75 -7.60
C THR A 27 -15.99 4.68 -6.76
N GLU A 28 -16.47 5.10 -5.58
CA GLU A 28 -15.71 5.94 -4.66
C GLU A 28 -14.45 5.23 -4.19
N GLU A 29 -14.56 3.94 -3.88
CA GLU A 29 -13.42 3.12 -3.48
C GLU A 29 -12.37 3.05 -4.58
N LYS A 30 -12.80 2.83 -5.83
CA LYS A 30 -11.90 2.78 -6.98
C LYS A 30 -11.22 4.12 -7.20
N GLU A 31 -11.97 5.22 -7.13
CA GLU A 31 -11.41 6.56 -7.31
C GLU A 31 -10.38 6.87 -6.22
N ARG A 32 -10.66 6.47 -4.98
CA ARG A 32 -9.73 6.65 -3.87
C ARG A 32 -8.45 5.85 -4.10
N ARG A 33 -8.56 4.60 -4.55
CA ARG A 33 -7.38 3.77 -4.85
C ARG A 33 -6.58 4.37 -5.99
N ASP A 34 -7.24 4.84 -7.04
CA ASP A 34 -6.56 5.45 -8.18
C ASP A 34 -5.81 6.72 -7.76
N THR A 35 -6.44 7.56 -6.92
CA THR A 35 -5.82 8.76 -6.39
C THR A 35 -4.60 8.40 -5.52
N GLU A 36 -4.77 7.42 -4.64
CA GLU A 36 -3.69 6.92 -3.78
C GLU A 36 -2.51 6.42 -4.60
N LEU A 37 -2.78 5.64 -5.65
CA LEU A 37 -1.72 5.14 -6.52
C LEU A 37 -0.97 6.26 -7.22
N LYS A 38 -1.68 7.29 -7.68
CA LYS A 38 -1.04 8.46 -8.29
C LYS A 38 -0.18 9.21 -7.30
N GLU A 39 -0.61 9.33 -6.05
CA GLU A 39 0.15 9.97 -5.00
C GLU A 39 1.41 9.16 -4.65
N ILE A 40 1.28 7.85 -4.55
CA ILE A 40 2.42 6.95 -4.32
C ILE A 40 3.43 7.08 -5.45
N GLU A 41 2.96 7.10 -6.69
CA GLU A 41 3.83 7.28 -7.86
C GLU A 41 4.56 8.62 -7.80
N ALA A 42 3.85 9.69 -7.51
CA ALA A 42 4.44 11.03 -7.38
C ALA A 42 5.51 11.06 -6.31
N LEU A 43 5.26 10.44 -5.14
CA LEU A 43 6.26 10.33 -4.08
C LEU A 43 7.48 9.54 -4.55
N ALA A 44 7.27 8.42 -5.22
CA ALA A 44 8.35 7.57 -5.70
C ALA A 44 9.22 8.28 -6.74
N LEU A 45 8.68 9.26 -7.44
CA LEU A 45 9.41 10.07 -8.40
C LEU A 45 10.07 11.31 -7.78
N SER A 46 9.72 11.66 -6.55
CA SER A 46 10.28 12.82 -5.85
C SER A 46 11.72 12.53 -5.40
N PRO A 47 12.72 13.32 -5.82
CA PRO A 47 14.10 13.10 -5.39
C PRO A 47 14.27 13.23 -3.87
N VAL A 48 13.55 14.17 -3.25
CA VAL A 48 13.63 14.38 -1.80
C VAL A 48 13.06 13.17 -1.06
N PHE A 49 11.91 12.68 -1.48
CA PHE A 49 11.32 11.49 -0.88
C PHE A 49 12.20 10.26 -1.06
N LYS A 50 12.74 10.05 -2.25
CA LYS A 50 13.66 8.93 -2.52
C LYS A 50 14.85 8.95 -1.59
N SER A 51 15.50 10.10 -1.45
CA SER A 51 16.65 10.26 -0.57
C SER A 51 16.27 9.97 0.88
N TRP A 52 15.14 10.51 1.31
CA TRP A 52 14.65 10.32 2.68
C TRP A 52 14.35 8.86 2.98
N ILE A 53 13.59 8.19 2.11
CA ILE A 53 13.18 6.81 2.36
C ILE A 53 14.37 5.84 2.26
N ARG A 54 15.28 6.04 1.31
CA ARG A 54 16.47 5.21 1.20
C ARG A 54 17.36 5.35 2.44
N ARG A 55 17.51 6.56 2.95
CA ARG A 55 18.25 6.81 4.18
C ARG A 55 17.57 6.16 5.39
N THR A 56 16.24 6.27 5.46
CA THR A 56 15.47 5.67 6.55
C THR A 56 15.67 4.17 6.61
N PHE A 57 15.60 3.49 5.48
CA PHE A 57 15.83 2.04 5.43
C PHE A 57 17.26 1.68 5.83
N ARG A 58 18.25 2.46 5.39
CA ARG A 58 19.65 2.21 5.76
C ARG A 58 19.90 2.42 7.24
N GLN A 59 19.38 3.50 7.81
CA GLN A 59 19.60 3.84 9.23
C GLN A 59 18.97 2.82 10.16
N ASN A 60 17.89 2.19 9.74
CA ASN A 60 17.19 1.20 10.55
C ASN A 60 17.65 -0.23 10.25
N GLY A 61 18.81 -0.39 9.64
CA GLY A 61 19.37 -1.70 9.35
C GLY A 61 18.69 -2.44 8.21
N GLY A 62 17.78 -1.76 7.52
CA GLY A 62 17.04 -2.36 6.42
C GLY A 62 15.86 -3.20 6.86
N MET A 63 15.21 -3.84 5.91
CA MET A 63 14.03 -4.66 6.17
C MET A 63 14.33 -5.97 6.89
N PHE A 64 15.58 -6.43 6.82
CA PHE A 64 15.94 -7.78 7.25
C PHE A 64 16.88 -7.83 8.44
N ASN A 65 17.35 -6.66 8.93
CA ASN A 65 18.29 -6.65 10.04
C ASN A 65 17.57 -6.44 11.37
N ASP A 66 18.03 -7.11 12.37
CA ASP A 66 17.75 -6.93 13.80
C ASP A 66 16.29 -6.82 14.24
N PHE A 67 15.34 -6.61 13.33
CA PHE A 67 13.95 -6.48 13.74
C PHE A 67 13.38 -7.77 14.35
N LEU A 68 14.03 -8.91 14.13
CA LEU A 68 13.62 -10.18 14.73
C LEU A 68 14.13 -10.34 16.16
N LYS A 69 15.05 -9.49 16.62
CA LYS A 69 15.70 -9.63 17.93
C LYS A 69 14.94 -9.02 19.08
N THR A 70 14.15 -7.98 18.82
CA THR A 70 13.37 -7.29 19.85
C THR A 70 11.95 -7.01 19.36
N ASP A 71 11.00 -6.86 20.30
CA ASP A 71 9.62 -6.52 19.95
C ASP A 71 9.54 -5.18 19.23
N ALA A 72 10.28 -4.18 19.72
CA ALA A 72 10.33 -2.86 19.08
C ALA A 72 10.94 -2.95 17.67
N GLY A 73 11.98 -3.74 17.51
CA GLY A 73 12.60 -3.98 16.22
C GLY A 73 11.67 -4.70 15.26
N GLN A 74 10.89 -5.67 15.75
CA GLN A 74 9.89 -6.35 14.93
C GLN A 74 8.81 -5.40 14.43
N ALA A 75 8.31 -4.52 15.31
CA ALA A 75 7.30 -3.52 14.93
C ALA A 75 7.85 -2.58 13.87
N GLN A 76 9.09 -2.13 14.01
CA GLN A 76 9.76 -1.25 13.07
C GLN A 76 9.95 -1.96 11.72
N GLY A 77 10.38 -3.20 11.73
CA GLY A 77 10.55 -3.99 10.51
C GLY A 77 9.24 -4.19 9.77
N MET A 78 8.16 -4.45 10.49
CA MET A 78 6.83 -4.58 9.90
C MET A 78 6.38 -3.26 9.26
N THR A 79 6.63 -2.13 9.92
CA THR A 79 6.29 -0.82 9.37
C THR A 79 7.03 -0.58 8.05
N LEU A 80 8.32 -0.85 8.02
CA LEU A 80 9.13 -0.70 6.80
C LEU A 80 8.66 -1.65 5.69
N TYR A 81 8.29 -2.86 6.06
CA TYR A 81 7.74 -3.82 5.11
C TYR A 81 6.46 -3.29 4.47
N TYR A 82 5.53 -2.75 5.27
CA TYR A 82 4.28 -2.21 4.74
C TYR A 82 4.51 -1.00 3.83
N ILE A 83 5.47 -0.14 4.17
CA ILE A 83 5.85 0.98 3.32
C ILE A 83 6.36 0.48 1.97
N ALA A 84 7.25 -0.50 1.99
CA ALA A 84 7.80 -1.09 0.76
C ALA A 84 6.71 -1.74 -0.07
N ARG A 85 5.77 -2.43 0.58
CA ARG A 85 4.64 -3.07 -0.09
C ARG A 85 3.75 -2.05 -0.79
N ASP A 86 3.45 -0.94 -0.12
CA ASP A 86 2.62 0.11 -0.72
C ASP A 86 3.34 0.80 -1.87
N LEU A 87 4.62 1.07 -1.74
CA LEU A 87 5.43 1.62 -2.83
C LEU A 87 5.42 0.70 -4.05
N GLY A 88 5.49 -0.61 -3.81
CA GLY A 88 5.50 -1.61 -4.87
C GLY A 88 4.21 -1.72 -5.68
N ARG A 89 3.17 -0.99 -5.30
CA ARG A 89 1.89 -0.95 -6.04
C ARG A 89 1.99 -0.15 -7.33
N THR A 90 3.04 0.64 -7.53
CA THR A 90 3.25 1.42 -8.75
C THR A 90 4.60 1.04 -9.37
N ASP A 91 4.75 1.27 -10.67
CA ASP A 91 6.00 0.96 -11.36
C ASP A 91 7.16 1.82 -10.83
N ALA A 92 6.93 3.11 -10.62
CA ALA A 92 7.94 4.01 -10.06
C ALA A 92 8.31 3.62 -8.65
N GLY A 93 7.30 3.25 -7.83
CA GLY A 93 7.52 2.77 -6.47
C GLY A 93 8.29 1.46 -6.44
N MET A 94 7.99 0.54 -7.35
CA MET A 94 8.70 -0.73 -7.44
C MET A 94 10.18 -0.52 -7.76
N LYS A 95 10.50 0.41 -8.66
CA LYS A 95 11.89 0.77 -8.96
C LYS A 95 12.59 1.32 -7.72
N LEU A 96 11.90 2.13 -6.95
CA LEU A 96 12.45 2.66 -5.70
C LEU A 96 12.71 1.54 -4.70
N VAL A 97 11.80 0.58 -4.57
CA VAL A 97 11.99 -0.60 -3.70
C VAL A 97 13.22 -1.39 -4.15
N GLU A 98 13.38 -1.58 -5.46
CA GLU A 98 14.55 -2.27 -6.02
C GLU A 98 15.85 -1.53 -5.67
N GLU A 99 15.85 -0.21 -5.72
CA GLU A 99 16.99 0.61 -5.32
C GLU A 99 17.29 0.45 -3.83
N ILE A 100 16.26 0.42 -2.98
CA ILE A 100 16.42 0.21 -1.54
C ILE A 100 17.06 -1.15 -1.27
N VAL A 101 16.57 -2.20 -1.91
CA VAL A 101 17.11 -3.55 -1.77
C VAL A 101 18.55 -3.60 -2.26
N SER A 102 18.82 -2.99 -3.40
CA SER A 102 20.17 -2.93 -3.98
C SER A 102 21.15 -2.20 -3.06
N ASP A 103 20.72 -1.13 -2.41
CA ASP A 103 21.56 -0.41 -1.44
C ASP A 103 22.06 -1.35 -0.33
N GLN A 104 21.19 -2.22 0.19
CA GLN A 104 21.54 -3.13 1.25
C GLN A 104 22.53 -4.21 0.78
N PHE A 105 22.25 -4.83 -0.35
CA PHE A 105 23.12 -5.85 -0.92
C PHE A 105 24.43 -5.25 -1.40
N GLY A 106 24.42 -4.04 -1.93
CA GLY A 106 25.61 -3.31 -2.33
C GLY A 106 26.55 -3.06 -1.14
N GLN A 107 25.99 -2.68 0.01
CA GLN A 107 26.76 -2.50 1.24
C GLN A 107 27.38 -3.81 1.70
N THR A 108 26.63 -4.91 1.62
CA THR A 108 27.12 -6.24 1.96
C THR A 108 28.30 -6.63 1.08
N LYS A 109 28.19 -6.41 -0.23
CA LYS A 109 29.29 -6.68 -1.16
C LYS A 109 30.54 -5.86 -0.85
N LYS A 110 30.36 -4.57 -0.56
CA LYS A 110 31.48 -3.71 -0.17
C LYS A 110 32.12 -4.20 1.12
N GLY A 111 31.31 -4.67 2.06
CA GLY A 111 31.80 -5.22 3.30
C GLY A 111 32.59 -6.51 3.13
N SER A 112 32.29 -7.29 2.09
CA SER A 112 32.99 -8.54 1.81
C SER A 112 34.28 -8.35 1.03
N ASN A 113 34.46 -7.19 0.45
CA ASN A 113 35.68 -6.86 -0.28
C ASN A 113 36.71 -6.24 0.66
#